data_b1ed2218061925050de729a5cf63dbe3
#
_entry.id   b1ed2218061925050de729a5cf63dbe3
#
_cell.length_a   1.000
_cell.length_b   1.000
_cell.length_c   1.000
_cell.angle_alpha   90.00
_cell.angle_beta   90.00
_cell.angle_gamma   90.00
#
_symmetry.space_group_name_H-M   'P 1'
#
loop_
_entity.id
_entity.type
_entity.pdbx_description
1 polymer ?
#
loop_
_entity_poly.entity_id
_entity_poly.type
_entity_poly.pdbx_seq_one_letter_code
_entity_poly.pdbx_strand_id
1 'polypeptide(L)'
;RTVNNDLGANPIETLNRYTGDWVLRFLMITLTVTPLRRLTGWNGLLRYRRMLGLFAFFYACLHFLSYVWLDQFFALSEILRDVAKRPYITVGFTSFLMLIPLAVTSTSGMIRRLGAKRWQQLHRLVYFIGIGGVVHFLWLVKSDLREPLVYAAILALLLGFRIWNSAHSSRNTVASGTVP
;
A
#
# COMPACT_ATOMS: atom_id res chain seq x y z
N ARG A 1 -11.17 -17.10 -27.43
CA ARG A 1 -9.76 -17.04 -26.97
C ARG A 1 -9.75 -17.61 -25.56
N THR A 2 -9.13 -18.76 -25.37
CA THR A 2 -9.12 -19.50 -24.10
C THR A 2 -8.14 -18.81 -23.14
N VAL A 3 -8.58 -18.66 -21.89
CA VAL A 3 -7.86 -18.04 -20.75
C VAL A 3 -6.43 -18.61 -20.56
N ASN A 4 -6.17 -19.80 -21.06
CA ASN A 4 -4.87 -20.47 -20.95
C ASN A 4 -3.73 -19.86 -21.77
N ASN A 5 -4.02 -19.12 -22.85
CA ASN A 5 -2.96 -18.53 -23.70
C ASN A 5 -2.45 -17.15 -23.23
N ASP A 6 -3.22 -16.47 -22.38
CA ASP A 6 -2.86 -15.13 -21.90
C ASP A 6 -2.04 -15.15 -20.58
N LEU A 7 -1.97 -16.29 -19.89
CA LEU A 7 -1.29 -16.43 -18.60
C LEU A 7 0.19 -16.85 -18.71
N GLY A 8 0.69 -17.11 -19.93
CA GLY A 8 2.10 -17.46 -20.18
C GLY A 8 2.48 -18.86 -19.68
N ALA A 9 3.79 -19.13 -19.58
CA ALA A 9 4.34 -20.44 -19.22
C ALA A 9 4.12 -20.81 -17.73
N ASN A 10 3.95 -19.81 -16.84
CA ASN A 10 3.69 -20.00 -15.41
C ASN A 10 2.46 -19.20 -14.96
N PRO A 11 1.25 -19.78 -15.03
CA PRO A 11 0.01 -19.10 -14.67
C PRO A 11 -0.05 -18.61 -13.22
N ILE A 12 0.56 -19.35 -12.29
CA ILE A 12 0.58 -19.02 -10.86
C ILE A 12 1.41 -17.75 -10.61
N GLU A 13 2.60 -17.69 -11.19
CA GLU A 13 3.45 -16.51 -11.10
C GLU A 13 2.78 -15.28 -11.72
N THR A 14 2.14 -15.45 -12.88
CA THR A 14 1.42 -14.37 -13.56
C THR A 14 0.27 -13.84 -12.70
N LEU A 15 -0.52 -14.72 -12.08
CA LEU A 15 -1.60 -14.34 -11.18
C LEU A 15 -1.06 -13.60 -9.94
N ASN A 16 0.04 -14.11 -9.38
CA ASN A 16 0.68 -13.53 -8.20
C ASN A 16 1.21 -12.11 -8.52
N ARG A 17 1.88 -11.94 -9.65
CA ARG A 17 2.33 -10.62 -10.12
C ARG A 17 1.17 -9.67 -10.35
N TYR A 18 0.15 -10.10 -11.09
CA TYR A 18 -1.02 -9.29 -11.41
C TYR A 18 -1.74 -8.79 -10.15
N THR A 19 -1.96 -9.66 -9.16
CA THR A 19 -2.60 -9.25 -7.90
C THR A 19 -1.72 -8.30 -7.10
N GLY A 20 -0.41 -8.52 -7.06
CA GLY A 20 0.56 -7.64 -6.40
C GLY A 20 0.62 -6.24 -7.04
N ASP A 21 0.59 -6.15 -8.37
CA ASP A 21 0.53 -4.88 -9.09
C ASP A 21 -0.71 -4.06 -8.72
N TRP A 22 -1.86 -4.71 -8.61
CA TRP A 22 -3.08 -4.02 -8.19
C TRP A 22 -3.02 -3.52 -6.75
N VAL A 23 -2.35 -4.23 -5.84
CA VAL A 23 -2.08 -3.71 -4.48
C VAL A 23 -1.36 -2.38 -4.56
N LEU A 24 -0.23 -2.33 -5.30
CA LEU A 24 0.57 -1.11 -5.44
C LEU A 24 -0.20 0.01 -6.14
N ARG A 25 -0.93 -0.29 -7.22
CA ARG A 25 -1.77 0.70 -7.93
C ARG A 25 -2.77 1.34 -6.98
N PHE A 26 -3.54 0.55 -6.24
CA PHE A 26 -4.53 1.09 -5.30
C PHE A 26 -3.89 1.86 -4.14
N LEU A 27 -2.72 1.42 -3.65
CA LEU A 27 -1.95 2.17 -2.65
C LEU A 27 -1.51 3.54 -3.18
N MET A 28 -0.92 3.60 -4.38
CA MET A 28 -0.48 4.86 -5.00
C MET A 28 -1.66 5.79 -5.25
N ILE A 29 -2.77 5.29 -5.83
CA ILE A 29 -4.00 6.08 -6.04
C ILE A 29 -4.54 6.60 -4.70
N THR A 30 -4.58 5.77 -3.66
CA THR A 30 -5.02 6.17 -2.30
C THR A 30 -4.16 7.30 -1.75
N LEU A 31 -2.83 7.21 -1.94
CA LEU A 31 -1.89 8.24 -1.49
C LEU A 31 -2.00 9.53 -2.31
N THR A 32 -2.36 9.44 -3.60
CA THR A 32 -2.55 10.60 -4.50
C THR A 32 -3.78 11.44 -4.15
N VAL A 33 -4.80 10.87 -3.51
CA VAL A 33 -6.04 11.58 -3.13
C VAL A 33 -5.75 12.87 -2.34
N THR A 34 -4.80 12.86 -1.42
CA THR A 34 -4.52 14.04 -0.59
C THR A 34 -3.80 15.16 -1.35
N PRO A 35 -2.71 14.92 -2.11
CA PRO A 35 -2.14 15.92 -3.00
C PRO A 35 -3.16 16.47 -3.98
N LEU A 36 -3.89 15.60 -4.66
CA LEU A 36 -4.87 16.00 -5.68
C LEU A 36 -5.96 16.91 -5.09
N ARG A 37 -6.51 16.57 -3.91
CA ARG A 37 -7.46 17.42 -3.21
C ARG A 37 -6.92 18.81 -2.94
N ARG A 38 -5.64 18.90 -2.55
CA ARG A 38 -5.01 20.20 -2.24
C ARG A 38 -4.79 21.06 -3.47
N LEU A 39 -4.44 20.44 -4.59
CA LEU A 39 -4.22 21.12 -5.86
C LEU A 39 -5.53 21.56 -6.51
N THR A 40 -6.58 20.75 -6.44
CA THR A 40 -7.87 21.00 -7.11
C THR A 40 -8.90 21.71 -6.22
N GLY A 41 -8.70 21.71 -4.89
CA GLY A 41 -9.71 22.18 -3.92
C GLY A 41 -10.91 21.24 -3.76
N TRP A 42 -10.98 20.14 -4.52
CA TRP A 42 -12.16 19.26 -4.54
C TRP A 42 -12.20 18.31 -3.35
N ASN A 43 -12.99 18.65 -2.32
CA ASN A 43 -13.12 17.86 -1.10
C ASN A 43 -13.84 16.51 -1.30
N GLY A 44 -14.61 16.35 -2.37
CA GLY A 44 -15.29 15.09 -2.72
C GLY A 44 -14.34 13.90 -2.89
N LEU A 45 -13.08 14.15 -3.26
CA LEU A 45 -12.05 13.11 -3.41
C LEU A 45 -11.80 12.30 -2.13
N LEU A 46 -11.98 12.91 -0.94
CA LEU A 46 -11.77 12.20 0.33
C LEU A 46 -12.71 11.01 0.52
N ARG A 47 -13.89 11.04 -0.10
CA ARG A 47 -14.87 9.96 -0.08
C ARG A 47 -14.31 8.67 -0.65
N TYR A 48 -13.52 8.78 -1.70
CA TYR A 48 -12.95 7.63 -2.41
C TYR A 48 -11.72 7.03 -1.71
N ARG A 49 -11.02 7.81 -0.86
CA ARG A 49 -9.80 7.36 -0.19
C ARG A 49 -9.99 6.09 0.62
N ARG A 50 -11.11 5.99 1.35
CA ARG A 50 -11.43 4.80 2.15
C ARG A 50 -11.68 3.59 1.25
N MET A 51 -12.48 3.76 0.22
CA MET A 51 -12.81 2.70 -0.74
C MET A 51 -11.54 2.18 -1.43
N LEU A 52 -10.69 3.07 -1.94
CA LEU A 52 -9.44 2.72 -2.59
C LEU A 52 -8.49 1.97 -1.66
N GLY A 53 -8.38 2.39 -0.39
CA GLY A 53 -7.59 1.69 0.62
C GLY A 53 -8.11 0.28 0.92
N LEU A 54 -9.44 0.08 0.92
CA LEU A 54 -10.04 -1.24 1.08
C LEU A 54 -9.84 -2.13 -0.16
N PHE A 55 -9.83 -1.57 -1.37
CA PHE A 55 -9.44 -2.32 -2.57
C PHE A 55 -7.97 -2.74 -2.51
N ALA A 56 -7.07 -1.88 -2.04
CA ALA A 56 -5.68 -2.27 -1.82
C ALA A 56 -5.58 -3.47 -0.86
N PHE A 57 -6.32 -3.45 0.23
CA PHE A 57 -6.37 -4.58 1.18
C PHE A 57 -6.99 -5.84 0.55
N PHE A 58 -8.06 -5.72 -0.21
CA PHE A 58 -8.69 -6.84 -0.91
C PHE A 58 -7.70 -7.53 -1.86
N TYR A 59 -7.01 -6.76 -2.70
CA TYR A 59 -6.00 -7.33 -3.60
C TYR A 59 -4.79 -7.89 -2.84
N ALA A 60 -4.41 -7.31 -1.70
CA ALA A 60 -3.37 -7.87 -0.84
C ALA A 60 -3.78 -9.23 -0.26
N CYS A 61 -5.05 -9.42 0.11
CA CYS A 61 -5.59 -10.73 0.51
C CYS A 61 -5.54 -11.74 -0.64
N LEU A 62 -5.92 -11.34 -1.87
CA LEU A 62 -5.83 -12.21 -3.03
C LEU A 62 -4.39 -12.59 -3.36
N HIS A 63 -3.46 -11.61 -3.31
CA HIS A 63 -2.04 -11.83 -3.52
C HIS A 63 -1.44 -12.80 -2.49
N PHE A 64 -1.75 -12.60 -1.22
CA PHE A 64 -1.31 -13.48 -0.15
C PHE A 64 -1.93 -14.87 -0.27
N LEU A 65 -3.21 -14.96 -0.60
CA LEU A 65 -3.91 -16.24 -0.79
C LEU A 65 -3.34 -17.01 -1.99
N SER A 66 -3.03 -16.34 -3.12
CA SER A 66 -2.41 -17.01 -4.27
C SER A 66 -1.04 -17.59 -3.92
N TYR A 67 -0.23 -16.90 -3.12
CA TYR A 67 1.02 -17.43 -2.59
C TYR A 67 0.80 -18.65 -1.68
N VAL A 68 -0.08 -18.53 -0.68
CA VAL A 68 -0.31 -19.62 0.30
C VAL A 68 -0.95 -20.85 -0.33
N TRP A 69 -1.89 -20.67 -1.23
CA TRP A 69 -2.66 -21.77 -1.81
C TRP A 69 -1.98 -22.36 -3.04
N LEU A 70 -1.64 -21.53 -4.02
CA LEU A 70 -1.21 -22.01 -5.34
C LEU A 70 0.31 -22.25 -5.40
N ASP A 71 1.10 -21.48 -4.65
CA ASP A 71 2.56 -21.62 -4.65
C ASP A 71 3.04 -22.56 -3.53
N GLN A 72 2.50 -22.43 -2.31
CA GLN A 72 2.93 -23.18 -1.12
C GLN A 72 1.99 -24.33 -0.71
N PHE A 73 0.85 -24.54 -1.38
CA PHE A 73 -0.11 -25.60 -1.10
C PHE A 73 -0.45 -25.75 0.40
N PHE A 74 -0.57 -24.63 1.11
CA PHE A 74 -0.80 -24.55 2.58
C PHE A 74 0.29 -25.22 3.43
N ALA A 75 1.50 -25.45 2.91
CA ALA A 75 2.62 -26.00 3.67
C ALA A 75 3.16 -24.95 4.66
N LEU A 76 2.57 -24.90 5.86
CA LEU A 76 2.88 -23.87 6.87
C LEU A 76 4.38 -23.80 7.22
N SER A 77 5.05 -24.96 7.31
CA SER A 77 6.48 -25.05 7.56
C SER A 77 7.31 -24.34 6.48
N GLU A 78 6.94 -24.51 5.20
CA GLU A 78 7.64 -23.85 4.09
C GLU A 78 7.34 -22.35 4.04
N ILE A 79 6.10 -21.95 4.31
CA ILE A 79 5.72 -20.53 4.42
C ILE A 79 6.54 -19.83 5.51
N LEU A 80 6.65 -20.42 6.71
CA LEU A 80 7.44 -19.86 7.81
C LEU A 80 8.94 -19.80 7.48
N ARG A 81 9.44 -20.84 6.80
CA ARG A 81 10.82 -20.89 6.33
C ARG A 81 11.10 -19.80 5.29
N ASP A 82 10.18 -19.59 4.33
CA ASP A 82 10.29 -18.55 3.31
C ASP A 82 10.26 -17.15 3.93
N VAL A 83 9.35 -16.89 4.84
CA VAL A 83 9.30 -15.62 5.59
C VAL A 83 10.60 -15.38 6.36
N ALA A 84 11.21 -16.40 6.95
CA ALA A 84 12.45 -16.25 7.71
C ALA A 84 13.69 -16.10 6.84
N LYS A 85 13.74 -16.74 5.66
CA LYS A 85 14.95 -16.83 4.82
C LYS A 85 14.99 -15.87 3.65
N ARG A 86 13.82 -15.39 3.18
CA ARG A 86 13.71 -14.53 2.00
C ARG A 86 13.30 -13.11 2.39
N PRO A 87 14.24 -12.14 2.48
CA PRO A 87 13.95 -10.79 2.98
C PRO A 87 12.81 -10.09 2.25
N TYR A 88 12.66 -10.31 0.94
CA TYR A 88 11.56 -9.72 0.19
C TYR A 88 10.19 -10.24 0.64
N ILE A 89 10.08 -11.55 0.96
CA ILE A 89 8.83 -12.13 1.51
C ILE A 89 8.56 -11.56 2.90
N THR A 90 9.58 -11.44 3.75
CA THR A 90 9.45 -10.85 5.09
C THR A 90 8.87 -9.43 5.02
N VAL A 91 9.40 -8.59 4.14
CA VAL A 91 8.93 -7.20 3.96
C VAL A 91 7.50 -7.16 3.42
N GLY A 92 7.18 -7.99 2.41
CA GLY A 92 5.82 -8.11 1.87
C GLY A 92 4.81 -8.57 2.92
N PHE A 93 5.15 -9.63 3.66
CA PHE A 93 4.31 -10.18 4.73
C PHE A 93 4.09 -9.17 5.87
N THR A 94 5.14 -8.47 6.31
CA THR A 94 5.04 -7.41 7.31
C THR A 94 4.13 -6.28 6.83
N SER A 95 4.25 -5.87 5.57
CA SER A 95 3.38 -4.85 4.96
C SER A 95 1.91 -5.31 4.92
N PHE A 96 1.67 -6.58 4.62
CA PHE A 96 0.33 -7.17 4.67
C PHE A 96 -0.25 -7.16 6.09
N LEU A 97 0.53 -7.57 7.10
CA LEU A 97 0.09 -7.53 8.51
C LEU A 97 -0.25 -6.09 8.96
N MET A 98 0.51 -5.08 8.51
CA MET A 98 0.20 -3.68 8.80
C MET A 98 -1.08 -3.18 8.09
N LEU A 99 -1.47 -3.76 6.95
CA LEU A 99 -2.73 -3.42 6.26
C LEU A 99 -3.97 -3.89 7.03
N ILE A 100 -3.89 -4.99 7.77
CA ILE A 100 -5.02 -5.55 8.51
C ILE A 100 -5.64 -4.54 9.48
N PRO A 101 -4.89 -3.93 10.44
CA PRO A 101 -5.47 -2.94 11.34
C PRO A 101 -6.02 -1.71 10.62
N LEU A 102 -5.45 -1.30 9.49
CA LEU A 102 -5.97 -0.21 8.68
C LEU A 102 -7.34 -0.56 8.08
N ALA A 103 -7.50 -1.77 7.56
CA ALA A 103 -8.76 -2.25 7.00
C ALA A 103 -9.83 -2.40 8.08
N VAL A 104 -9.53 -3.06 9.21
CA VAL A 104 -10.43 -3.29 10.33
C VAL A 104 -10.92 -1.95 10.92
N THR A 105 -10.04 -0.96 11.04
CA THR A 105 -10.38 0.35 11.60
C THR A 105 -10.97 1.33 10.58
N SER A 106 -11.19 0.90 9.34
CA SER A 106 -11.77 1.75 8.28
C SER A 106 -13.28 1.92 8.36
N THR A 107 -13.95 1.45 9.40
CA THR A 107 -15.39 1.63 9.61
C THR A 107 -15.70 2.93 10.37
N SER A 108 -16.88 3.53 10.10
CA SER A 108 -17.31 4.74 10.82
C SER A 108 -17.44 4.51 12.33
N GLY A 109 -17.81 3.28 12.74
CA GLY A 109 -17.86 2.90 14.14
C GLY A 109 -16.49 2.91 14.82
N MET A 110 -15.47 2.39 14.13
CA MET A 110 -14.10 2.38 14.64
C MET A 110 -13.48 3.78 14.70
N ILE A 111 -13.79 4.65 13.73
CA ILE A 111 -13.35 6.05 13.78
C ILE A 111 -13.92 6.76 15.01
N ARG A 112 -15.19 6.55 15.33
CA ARG A 112 -15.81 7.11 16.54
C ARG A 112 -15.21 6.53 17.82
N ARG A 113 -14.92 5.22 17.83
CA ARG A 113 -14.36 4.51 18.99
C ARG A 113 -12.93 4.93 19.33
N LEU A 114 -12.07 5.03 18.32
CA LEU A 114 -10.66 5.40 18.48
C LEU A 114 -10.45 6.90 18.66
N GLY A 115 -11.38 7.70 18.15
CA GLY A 115 -11.22 9.15 18.00
C GLY A 115 -10.33 9.52 16.82
N ALA A 116 -10.57 10.69 16.25
CA ALA A 116 -9.92 11.13 15.02
C ALA A 116 -8.38 11.15 15.10
N LYS A 117 -7.81 11.58 16.24
CA LYS A 117 -6.36 11.69 16.44
C LYS A 117 -5.66 10.33 16.38
N ARG A 118 -6.12 9.35 17.17
CA ARG A 118 -5.54 7.99 17.21
C ARG A 118 -5.75 7.27 15.88
N TRP A 119 -6.93 7.41 15.29
CA TRP A 119 -7.23 6.85 13.98
C TRP A 119 -6.27 7.37 12.91
N GLN A 120 -6.03 8.68 12.86
CA GLN A 120 -5.09 9.28 11.93
C GLN A 120 -3.64 8.80 12.16
N GLN A 121 -3.22 8.66 13.43
CA GLN A 121 -1.89 8.13 13.77
C GLN A 121 -1.72 6.70 13.27
N LEU A 122 -2.68 5.82 13.52
CA LEU A 122 -2.67 4.44 13.01
C LEU A 122 -2.59 4.41 11.48
N HIS A 123 -3.41 5.22 10.81
CA HIS A 123 -3.45 5.25 9.34
C HIS A 123 -2.20 5.86 8.69
N ARG A 124 -1.25 6.41 9.46
CA ARG A 124 0.09 6.77 8.95
C ARG A 124 0.92 5.55 8.58
N LEU A 125 0.59 4.36 9.09
CA LEU A 125 1.24 3.11 8.68
C LEU A 125 1.16 2.89 7.16
N VAL A 126 0.19 3.48 6.46
CA VAL A 126 0.09 3.39 5.00
C VAL A 126 1.37 3.86 4.28
N TYR A 127 2.16 4.75 4.87
CA TYR A 127 3.43 5.20 4.27
C TYR A 127 4.48 4.10 4.35
N PHE A 128 4.61 3.45 5.51
CA PHE A 128 5.51 2.30 5.68
C PHE A 128 5.09 1.13 4.81
N ILE A 129 3.79 0.87 4.69
CA ILE A 129 3.23 -0.15 3.80
C ILE A 129 3.58 0.15 2.34
N GLY A 130 3.45 1.40 1.90
CA GLY A 130 3.82 1.81 0.55
C GLY A 130 5.32 1.61 0.28
N ILE A 131 6.18 2.00 1.21
CA ILE A 131 7.64 1.78 1.12
C ILE A 131 7.93 0.28 1.09
N GLY A 132 7.36 -0.49 2.02
CA GLY A 132 7.55 -1.94 2.09
C GLY A 132 7.09 -2.65 0.82
N GLY A 133 5.94 -2.26 0.24
CA GLY A 133 5.44 -2.82 -1.02
C GLY A 133 6.39 -2.55 -2.20
N VAL A 134 6.91 -1.33 -2.31
CA VAL A 134 7.89 -0.99 -3.35
C VAL A 134 9.22 -1.75 -3.16
N VAL A 135 9.72 -1.82 -1.92
CA VAL A 135 10.96 -2.59 -1.59
C VAL A 135 10.76 -4.07 -1.86
N HIS A 136 9.62 -4.65 -1.47
CA HIS A 136 9.26 -6.03 -1.79
C HIS A 136 9.31 -6.29 -3.30
N PHE A 137 8.73 -5.41 -4.10
CA PHE A 137 8.72 -5.55 -5.56
C PHE A 137 10.14 -5.39 -6.16
N LEU A 138 10.91 -4.39 -5.72
CA LEU A 138 12.30 -4.18 -6.14
C LEU A 138 13.19 -5.40 -5.89
N TRP A 139 13.02 -6.07 -4.75
CA TRP A 139 13.83 -7.24 -4.40
C TRP A 139 13.34 -8.53 -5.05
N LEU A 140 12.07 -8.59 -5.44
CA LEU A 140 11.49 -9.73 -6.15
C LEU A 140 11.99 -9.78 -7.60
N VAL A 141 12.07 -8.63 -8.26
CA VAL A 141 12.42 -8.55 -9.69
C VAL A 141 13.94 -8.54 -9.86
N LYS A 142 14.46 -9.52 -10.61
CA LYS A 142 15.91 -9.70 -10.82
C LYS A 142 16.45 -9.03 -12.09
N SER A 143 15.63 -8.84 -13.11
CA SER A 143 16.09 -8.43 -14.45
C SER A 143 15.46 -7.14 -14.97
N ASP A 144 14.16 -6.91 -14.81
CA ASP A 144 13.49 -5.71 -15.30
C ASP A 144 13.03 -4.81 -14.16
N LEU A 145 13.85 -3.81 -13.83
CA LEU A 145 13.59 -2.85 -12.74
C LEU A 145 12.68 -1.67 -13.18
N ARG A 146 12.23 -1.62 -14.42
CA ARG A 146 11.47 -0.46 -14.94
C ARG A 146 10.20 -0.21 -14.14
N GLU A 147 9.35 -1.23 -14.00
CA GLU A 147 8.09 -1.08 -13.26
C GLU A 147 8.30 -0.75 -11.78
N PRO A 148 9.14 -1.48 -10.99
CA PRO A 148 9.39 -1.12 -9.59
C PRO A 148 9.94 0.30 -9.43
N LEU A 149 10.82 0.76 -10.33
CA LEU A 149 11.38 2.12 -10.27
C LEU A 149 10.33 3.20 -10.55
N VAL A 150 9.36 2.94 -11.44
CA VAL A 150 8.21 3.85 -11.65
C VAL A 150 7.40 3.99 -10.37
N TYR A 151 7.08 2.88 -9.68
CA TYR A 151 6.37 2.94 -8.40
C TYR A 151 7.20 3.64 -7.30
N ALA A 152 8.52 3.42 -7.27
CA ALA A 152 9.42 4.10 -6.34
C ALA A 152 9.43 5.62 -6.58
N ALA A 153 9.49 6.06 -7.85
CA ALA A 153 9.45 7.47 -8.22
C ALA A 153 8.11 8.12 -7.85
N ILE A 154 6.98 7.47 -8.16
CA ILE A 154 5.64 7.94 -7.77
C ILE A 154 5.55 8.08 -6.26
N LEU A 155 5.96 7.06 -5.50
CA LEU A 155 5.93 7.08 -4.05
C LEU A 155 6.79 8.22 -3.48
N ALA A 156 8.02 8.38 -3.99
CA ALA A 156 8.93 9.44 -3.57
C ALA A 156 8.33 10.83 -3.80
N LEU A 157 7.69 11.08 -4.95
CA LEU A 157 7.00 12.33 -5.25
C LEU A 157 5.82 12.57 -4.27
N LEU A 158 5.01 11.55 -4.00
CA LEU A 158 3.86 11.66 -3.10
C LEU A 158 4.28 11.93 -1.64
N LEU A 159 5.32 11.25 -1.17
CA LEU A 159 5.87 11.46 0.18
C LEU A 159 6.60 12.80 0.28
N GLY A 160 7.39 13.17 -0.73
CA GLY A 160 8.07 14.46 -0.82
C GLY A 160 7.08 15.63 -0.77
N PHE A 161 6.00 15.57 -1.55
CA PHE A 161 4.94 16.57 -1.50
C PHE A 161 4.34 16.72 -0.08
N ARG A 162 4.14 15.60 0.63
CA ARG A 162 3.58 15.64 1.98
C ARG A 162 4.53 16.26 2.99
N ILE A 163 5.81 15.91 2.93
CA ILE A 163 6.84 16.46 3.82
C ILE A 163 6.97 17.98 3.58
N TRP A 164 7.10 18.37 2.31
CA TRP A 164 7.18 19.77 1.93
C TRP A 164 6.00 20.59 2.44
N ASN A 165 4.78 20.10 2.21
CA ASN A 165 3.57 20.77 2.63
C ASN A 165 3.40 20.83 4.17
N SER A 166 3.84 19.80 4.89
CA SER A 166 3.85 19.82 6.36
C SER A 166 4.80 20.90 6.91
N ALA A 167 5.99 21.00 6.32
CA ALA A 167 6.98 22.00 6.70
C ALA A 167 6.49 23.44 6.43
N HIS A 168 5.81 23.70 5.31
CA HIS A 168 5.26 25.02 4.99
C HIS A 168 4.09 25.41 5.90
N SER A 169 3.22 24.45 6.26
CA SER A 169 2.12 24.71 7.20
C SER A 169 2.64 25.12 8.58
N SER A 170 3.68 24.47 9.07
CA SER A 170 4.28 24.79 10.38
C SER A 170 4.94 26.18 10.38
N ARG A 171 5.60 26.58 9.30
CA ARG A 171 6.21 27.91 9.18
C ARG A 171 5.18 29.04 9.22
N ASN A 172 4.05 28.87 8.54
CA ASN A 172 2.98 29.89 8.50
C ASN A 172 2.31 30.04 9.88
N THR A 173 2.20 29.00 10.68
CA THR A 173 1.65 29.06 12.04
C THR A 173 2.57 29.81 12.99
N VAL A 174 3.88 29.65 12.86
CA VAL A 174 4.88 30.40 13.67
C VAL A 174 4.92 31.87 13.26
N ALA A 175 4.82 32.18 11.97
CA ALA A 175 4.85 33.55 11.45
C ALA A 175 3.59 34.36 11.81
N SER A 176 2.43 33.69 11.99
CA SER A 176 1.16 34.34 12.34
C SER A 176 0.97 34.59 13.86
N GLY A 177 1.93 34.19 14.71
CA GLY A 177 1.88 34.45 16.16
C GLY A 177 0.75 33.78 16.94
N THR A 178 -0.06 32.96 16.28
CA THR A 178 -1.10 32.17 16.94
C THR A 178 -0.49 30.87 17.47
N VAL A 179 0.06 30.93 18.68
CA VAL A 179 0.34 29.76 19.51
C VAL A 179 -1.00 29.33 20.14
N PRO A 180 -1.39 28.07 20.06
CA PRO A 180 -2.62 27.55 20.68
C PRO A 180 -2.55 27.60 22.20
#